data_098eaaa3b982aa6b6309640d1ed77c84
#
_entry.id   098eaaa3b982aa6b6309640d1ed77c84
#
_cell.length_a   1.000
_cell.length_b   1.000
_cell.length_c   1.000
_cell.angle_alpha   90.00
_cell.angle_beta   90.00
_cell.angle_gamma   90.00
#
_symmetry.space_group_name_H-M   'P 1'
#
loop_
_entity.id
_entity.type
_entity.pdbx_description
1 polymer ?
#
loop_
_entity_poly.entity_id
_entity_poly.type
_entity_poly.pdbx_seq_one_letter_code
_entity_poly.pdbx_strand_id
1 'polypeptide(L)'
;MLRTDAGHGLLARYRRMQNSSDLEQSINHFEHALDICPIDHPCRPAALFNLATAKFVNCQANETYIDLDIPIAIFQDALNLRPTGHPDRPITQLHLAIALLCRFAKRGIEMDVDAAEELLSEVLNICHVNSHIHRAALLAIETSALHPAASIGVNDLGQEWPATSMLPLSPNQLAYRAQWCSQTDDPHALDEVISLHYDALGYYNIMHACRGQLLGNLSILLATRFARRGSDEDLDQAIALQREALALCPVGHTLRSTLLNNLANRLSTRFNHRGSAEDLDEAIGLHREALALRPVGHPDRSLSLNNLANGLFTRFDHRGNAKDLDDGIALHREALALHPIGHTDRSLSLNNLAGQLSTRFNHRGNVEDLDEAIALHREALALCPV
;
A
#
# COMPACT_ATOMS: atom_id res chain seq x y z
N MET A 1 -14.01 4.47 -7.56
CA MET A 1 -12.67 4.08 -7.09
C MET A 1 -11.60 5.10 -7.40
N LEU A 2 -11.26 5.42 -8.64
CA LEU A 2 -10.30 6.48 -9.02
C LEU A 2 -10.52 7.83 -8.30
N ARG A 3 -11.76 8.14 -7.93
CA ARG A 3 -12.10 9.37 -7.20
C ARG A 3 -11.75 9.33 -5.72
N THR A 4 -11.78 8.17 -5.10
CA THR A 4 -11.35 8.01 -3.70
C THR A 4 -9.84 8.24 -3.58
N ASP A 5 -9.06 7.69 -4.52
CA ASP A 5 -7.61 7.85 -4.57
C ASP A 5 -7.21 9.31 -4.84
N ALA A 6 -7.94 9.99 -5.75
CA ALA A 6 -7.75 11.43 -5.99
C ALA A 6 -8.09 12.25 -4.72
N GLY A 7 -9.17 11.91 -4.02
CA GLY A 7 -9.53 12.53 -2.75
C GLY A 7 -8.43 12.40 -1.70
N HIS A 8 -7.85 11.20 -1.53
CA HIS A 8 -6.73 10.98 -0.62
C HIS A 8 -5.48 11.75 -1.00
N GLY A 9 -5.13 11.77 -2.30
CA GLY A 9 -3.99 12.54 -2.80
C GLY A 9 -4.11 14.04 -2.50
N LEU A 10 -5.32 14.60 -2.69
CA LEU A 10 -5.62 15.99 -2.41
C LEU A 10 -5.60 16.30 -0.90
N LEU A 11 -6.18 15.44 -0.06
CA LEU A 11 -6.15 15.59 1.39
C LEU A 11 -4.71 15.51 1.94
N ALA A 12 -3.90 14.61 1.40
CA ALA A 12 -2.49 14.51 1.73
C ALA A 12 -1.71 15.77 1.31
N ARG A 13 -2.03 16.34 0.14
CA ARG A 13 -1.42 17.59 -0.33
C ARG A 13 -1.86 18.78 0.53
N TYR A 14 -3.15 18.87 0.90
CA TYR A 14 -3.64 19.85 1.85
C TYR A 14 -2.88 19.80 3.18
N ARG A 15 -2.70 18.63 3.78
CA ARG A 15 -1.98 18.48 5.05
C ARG A 15 -0.53 18.95 4.97
N ARG A 16 0.10 18.92 3.79
CA ARG A 16 1.48 19.42 3.56
C ARG A 16 1.55 20.90 3.25
N MET A 17 0.63 21.38 2.41
CA MET A 17 0.71 22.72 1.79
C MET A 17 -0.30 23.71 2.37
N GLN A 18 -1.26 23.23 3.18
CA GLN A 18 -2.35 24.02 3.77
C GLN A 18 -3.18 24.79 2.72
N ASN A 19 -3.30 24.23 1.50
CA ASN A 19 -4.09 24.85 0.42
C ASN A 19 -5.56 24.44 0.56
N SER A 20 -6.43 25.36 0.94
CA SER A 20 -7.86 25.12 1.14
C SER A 20 -8.58 24.55 -0.09
N SER A 21 -8.15 24.91 -1.30
CA SER A 21 -8.70 24.36 -2.56
C SER A 21 -8.48 22.85 -2.66
N ASP A 22 -7.37 22.32 -2.16
CA ASP A 22 -7.09 20.89 -2.16
C ASP A 22 -8.03 20.14 -1.20
N LEU A 23 -8.34 20.74 -0.05
CA LEU A 23 -9.27 20.17 0.91
C LEU A 23 -10.70 20.14 0.36
N GLU A 24 -11.16 21.23 -0.25
CA GLU A 24 -12.48 21.30 -0.88
C GLU A 24 -12.62 20.27 -2.02
N GLN A 25 -11.62 20.17 -2.88
CA GLN A 25 -11.62 19.17 -3.96
C GLN A 25 -11.60 17.75 -3.41
N SER A 26 -10.84 17.49 -2.31
CA SER A 26 -10.84 16.19 -1.64
C SER A 26 -12.24 15.80 -1.14
N ILE A 27 -12.94 16.71 -0.48
CA ILE A 27 -14.32 16.51 -0.01
C ILE A 27 -15.23 16.19 -1.19
N ASN A 28 -15.18 16.97 -2.28
CA ASN A 28 -15.99 16.74 -3.47
C ASN A 28 -15.75 15.36 -4.10
N HIS A 29 -14.50 14.88 -4.10
CA HIS A 29 -14.18 13.54 -4.58
C HIS A 29 -14.76 12.44 -3.69
N PHE A 30 -14.71 12.60 -2.36
CA PHE A 30 -15.28 11.64 -1.42
C PHE A 30 -16.82 11.65 -1.45
N GLU A 31 -17.46 12.82 -1.55
CA GLU A 31 -18.90 12.94 -1.71
C GLU A 31 -19.39 12.21 -2.97
N HIS A 32 -18.73 12.48 -4.09
CA HIS A 32 -19.09 11.82 -5.35
C HIS A 32 -18.81 10.30 -5.31
N ALA A 33 -17.73 9.86 -4.63
CA ALA A 33 -17.48 8.44 -4.45
C ALA A 33 -18.58 7.77 -3.62
N LEU A 34 -19.12 8.47 -2.61
CA LEU A 34 -20.22 7.98 -1.79
C LEU A 34 -21.55 7.95 -2.56
N ASP A 35 -21.82 8.95 -3.42
CA ASP A 35 -23.04 9.02 -4.24
C ASP A 35 -23.15 7.83 -5.21
N ILE A 36 -22.03 7.41 -5.80
CA ILE A 36 -22.00 6.25 -6.71
C ILE A 36 -21.89 4.91 -5.99
N CYS A 37 -21.68 4.92 -4.66
CA CYS A 37 -21.52 3.71 -3.84
C CYS A 37 -22.89 3.24 -3.33
N PRO A 38 -23.42 2.07 -3.77
CA PRO A 38 -24.69 1.55 -3.28
C PRO A 38 -24.74 1.42 -1.75
N ILE A 39 -25.94 1.45 -1.19
CA ILE A 39 -26.14 1.41 0.27
C ILE A 39 -25.56 0.13 0.87
N ASP A 40 -25.72 -1.01 0.18
CA ASP A 40 -25.26 -2.31 0.65
C ASP A 40 -23.84 -2.65 0.16
N HIS A 41 -23.13 -1.70 -0.43
CA HIS A 41 -21.81 -1.97 -0.97
C HIS A 41 -20.76 -2.12 0.16
N PRO A 42 -19.93 -3.16 0.17
CA PRO A 42 -18.94 -3.41 1.23
C PRO A 42 -17.93 -2.27 1.46
N CYS A 43 -17.64 -1.45 0.45
CA CYS A 43 -16.77 -0.29 0.59
C CYS A 43 -17.46 0.96 1.17
N ARG A 44 -18.78 0.93 1.38
CA ARG A 44 -19.52 2.09 1.88
C ARG A 44 -19.03 2.59 3.24
N PRO A 45 -18.72 1.72 4.24
CA PRO A 45 -18.17 2.16 5.51
C PRO A 45 -16.83 2.91 5.37
N ALA A 46 -15.97 2.48 4.43
CA ALA A 46 -14.70 3.16 4.17
C ALA A 46 -14.92 4.50 3.45
N ALA A 47 -15.85 4.58 2.50
CA ALA A 47 -16.21 5.83 1.82
C ALA A 47 -16.77 6.87 2.81
N LEU A 48 -17.66 6.45 3.72
CA LEU A 48 -18.19 7.29 4.80
C LEU A 48 -17.07 7.77 5.74
N PHE A 49 -16.20 6.87 6.17
CA PHE A 49 -15.08 7.21 7.06
C PHE A 49 -14.16 8.26 6.43
N ASN A 50 -13.82 8.12 5.14
CA ASN A 50 -12.97 9.06 4.42
C ASN A 50 -13.63 10.43 4.28
N LEU A 51 -14.92 10.47 3.94
CA LEU A 51 -15.67 11.72 3.87
C LEU A 51 -15.78 12.41 5.23
N ALA A 52 -16.08 11.64 6.28
CA ALA A 52 -16.13 12.17 7.67
C ALA A 52 -14.79 12.78 8.08
N THR A 53 -13.67 12.09 7.76
CA THR A 53 -12.32 12.57 8.03
C THR A 53 -12.03 13.88 7.31
N ALA A 54 -12.33 13.99 6.02
CA ALA A 54 -12.08 15.21 5.25
C ALA A 54 -12.95 16.40 5.76
N LYS A 55 -14.23 16.14 6.07
CA LYS A 55 -15.12 17.16 6.63
C LYS A 55 -14.68 17.59 8.05
N PHE A 56 -14.21 16.66 8.87
CA PHE A 56 -13.68 16.98 10.21
C PHE A 56 -12.43 17.87 10.11
N VAL A 57 -11.49 17.54 9.20
CA VAL A 57 -10.32 18.38 8.94
C VAL A 57 -10.73 19.77 8.44
N ASN A 58 -11.78 19.87 7.61
CA ASN A 58 -12.30 21.14 7.13
C ASN A 58 -12.89 21.99 8.27
N CYS A 59 -13.63 21.37 9.20
CA CYS A 59 -14.14 22.08 10.39
C CYS A 59 -13.01 22.64 11.27
N GLN A 60 -11.91 21.90 11.40
CA GLN A 60 -10.73 22.35 12.15
C GLN A 60 -10.00 23.49 11.42
N ALA A 61 -9.83 23.37 10.11
CA ALA A 61 -9.10 24.35 9.30
C ALA A 61 -9.76 25.71 9.21
N ASN A 62 -11.10 25.71 9.14
CA ASN A 62 -11.90 26.93 8.97
C ASN A 62 -12.48 27.46 10.28
N GLU A 63 -12.14 26.83 11.42
CA GLU A 63 -12.72 27.13 12.74
C GLU A 63 -14.27 27.08 12.75
N THR A 64 -14.86 26.35 11.77
CA THR A 64 -16.32 26.18 11.66
C THR A 64 -16.82 25.05 12.55
N TYR A 65 -16.50 25.12 13.85
CA TYR A 65 -16.89 24.08 14.82
C TYR A 65 -18.41 23.93 14.99
N ILE A 66 -19.20 24.83 14.40
CA ILE A 66 -20.67 24.74 14.33
C ILE A 66 -21.05 23.54 13.42
N ASP A 67 -20.23 23.16 12.48
CA ASP A 67 -20.52 22.10 11.50
C ASP A 67 -20.01 20.71 11.94
N LEU A 68 -19.50 20.55 13.18
CA LEU A 68 -19.04 19.25 13.70
C LEU A 68 -20.12 18.16 13.74
N ASP A 69 -21.38 18.54 13.76
CA ASP A 69 -22.51 17.59 13.72
C ASP A 69 -22.47 16.72 12.47
N ILE A 70 -22.03 17.29 11.32
CA ILE A 70 -21.97 16.59 10.04
C ILE A 70 -20.93 15.45 10.06
N PRO A 71 -19.62 15.69 10.35
CA PRO A 71 -18.65 14.60 10.39
C PRO A 71 -18.94 13.58 11.50
N ILE A 72 -19.49 14.00 12.64
CA ILE A 72 -19.91 13.09 13.72
C ILE A 72 -20.99 12.12 13.23
N ALA A 73 -22.03 12.63 12.57
CA ALA A 73 -23.09 11.78 11.99
C ALA A 73 -22.54 10.79 10.97
N ILE A 74 -21.64 11.23 10.08
CA ILE A 74 -21.05 10.36 9.06
C ILE A 74 -20.12 9.30 9.69
N PHE A 75 -19.33 9.64 10.73
CA PHE A 75 -18.56 8.65 11.48
C PHE A 75 -19.46 7.62 12.18
N GLN A 76 -20.60 8.06 12.72
CA GLN A 76 -21.59 7.17 13.34
C GLN A 76 -22.17 6.19 12.32
N ASP A 77 -22.50 6.67 11.11
CA ASP A 77 -22.99 5.83 10.03
C ASP A 77 -21.93 4.81 9.59
N ALA A 78 -20.66 5.24 9.46
CA ALA A 78 -19.56 4.35 9.16
C ALA A 78 -19.38 3.26 10.23
N LEU A 79 -19.51 3.63 11.52
CA LEU A 79 -19.40 2.73 12.65
C LEU A 79 -20.55 1.70 12.68
N ASN A 80 -21.77 2.14 12.40
CA ASN A 80 -22.95 1.27 12.34
C ASN A 80 -22.82 0.17 11.26
N LEU A 81 -22.13 0.47 10.16
CA LEU A 81 -21.87 -0.49 9.10
C LEU A 81 -20.63 -1.40 9.36
N ARG A 82 -19.90 -1.18 10.47
CA ARG A 82 -18.74 -1.99 10.88
C ARG A 82 -19.11 -2.82 12.11
N PRO A 83 -19.50 -4.10 11.96
CA PRO A 83 -19.93 -4.93 13.08
C PRO A 83 -18.79 -5.18 14.08
N THR A 84 -19.15 -5.66 15.27
CA THR A 84 -18.17 -6.07 16.28
C THR A 84 -17.23 -7.12 15.69
N GLY A 85 -15.91 -6.93 15.88
CA GLY A 85 -14.86 -7.74 15.28
C GLY A 85 -14.37 -7.27 13.92
N HIS A 86 -14.99 -6.26 13.30
CA HIS A 86 -14.44 -5.66 12.08
C HIS A 86 -13.09 -4.99 12.38
N PRO A 87 -12.01 -5.27 11.60
CA PRO A 87 -10.65 -4.80 11.90
C PRO A 87 -10.53 -3.27 11.99
N ASP A 88 -11.35 -2.52 11.26
CA ASP A 88 -11.32 -1.06 11.27
C ASP A 88 -12.38 -0.40 12.15
N ARG A 89 -13.13 -1.20 12.92
CA ARG A 89 -14.07 -0.65 13.91
C ARG A 89 -13.35 0.21 14.96
N PRO A 90 -12.21 -0.23 15.55
CA PRO A 90 -11.52 0.56 16.57
C PRO A 90 -11.01 1.92 16.08
N ILE A 91 -10.53 2.02 14.85
CA ILE A 91 -10.09 3.29 14.28
C ILE A 91 -11.27 4.24 14.06
N THR A 92 -12.44 3.72 13.67
CA THR A 92 -13.65 4.52 13.51
C THR A 92 -14.16 5.04 14.85
N GLN A 93 -14.14 4.17 15.87
CA GLN A 93 -14.51 4.54 17.24
C GLN A 93 -13.60 5.65 17.79
N LEU A 94 -12.29 5.52 17.58
CA LEU A 94 -11.31 6.54 17.98
C LEU A 94 -11.60 7.89 17.32
N HIS A 95 -11.84 7.91 16.01
CA HIS A 95 -12.12 9.15 15.28
C HIS A 95 -13.45 9.79 15.70
N LEU A 96 -14.48 8.97 15.90
CA LEU A 96 -15.77 9.46 16.42
C LEU A 96 -15.60 10.05 17.82
N ALA A 97 -14.89 9.37 18.72
CA ALA A 97 -14.63 9.87 20.07
C ALA A 97 -13.89 11.22 20.04
N ILE A 98 -12.85 11.36 19.22
CA ILE A 98 -12.12 12.62 19.06
C ILE A 98 -13.04 13.73 18.55
N ALA A 99 -13.90 13.46 17.56
CA ALA A 99 -14.83 14.44 17.04
C ALA A 99 -15.87 14.89 18.10
N LEU A 100 -16.35 13.95 18.93
CA LEU A 100 -17.24 14.24 20.07
C LEU A 100 -16.53 15.12 21.11
N LEU A 101 -15.30 14.77 21.51
CA LEU A 101 -14.51 15.58 22.45
C LEU A 101 -14.22 16.98 21.91
N CYS A 102 -13.96 17.12 20.61
CA CYS A 102 -13.84 18.45 19.97
C CYS A 102 -15.15 19.24 20.05
N ARG A 103 -16.31 18.61 19.86
CA ARG A 103 -17.60 19.27 19.98
C ARG A 103 -17.89 19.66 21.43
N PHE A 104 -17.59 18.79 22.40
CA PHE A 104 -17.68 19.11 23.82
C PHE A 104 -16.81 20.33 24.17
N ALA A 105 -15.53 20.33 23.77
CA ALA A 105 -14.60 21.43 24.05
C ALA A 105 -15.11 22.79 23.54
N LYS A 106 -15.88 22.79 22.43
CA LYS A 106 -16.38 24.02 21.79
C LYS A 106 -17.80 24.42 22.21
N ARG A 107 -18.65 23.46 22.58
CA ARG A 107 -20.08 23.69 22.85
C ARG A 107 -20.52 23.29 24.24
N GLY A 108 -19.67 22.61 25.04
CA GLY A 108 -19.97 22.16 26.39
C GLY A 108 -21.06 21.08 26.47
N ILE A 109 -21.20 20.23 25.44
CA ILE A 109 -22.21 19.16 25.42
C ILE A 109 -21.69 17.99 26.25
N GLU A 110 -22.10 17.86 27.51
CA GLU A 110 -21.61 16.83 28.44
C GLU A 110 -21.84 15.40 27.96
N MET A 111 -22.95 15.12 27.28
CA MET A 111 -23.23 13.81 26.70
C MET A 111 -22.16 13.35 25.70
N ASP A 112 -21.40 14.26 25.10
CA ASP A 112 -20.33 13.92 24.16
C ASP A 112 -19.13 13.29 24.87
N VAL A 113 -18.87 13.71 26.12
CA VAL A 113 -17.80 13.13 26.95
C VAL A 113 -18.13 11.69 27.29
N ASP A 114 -19.35 11.44 27.82
CA ASP A 114 -19.79 10.10 28.20
C ASP A 114 -19.71 9.14 26.99
N ALA A 115 -20.23 9.59 25.85
CA ALA A 115 -20.19 8.79 24.61
C ALA A 115 -18.76 8.56 24.11
N ALA A 116 -17.86 9.54 24.20
CA ALA A 116 -16.47 9.41 23.81
C ALA A 116 -15.73 8.44 24.75
N GLU A 117 -15.95 8.50 26.06
CA GLU A 117 -15.33 7.61 27.04
C GLU A 117 -15.75 6.15 26.81
N GLU A 118 -17.02 5.89 26.50
CA GLU A 118 -17.50 4.56 26.16
C GLU A 118 -16.77 4.01 24.91
N LEU A 119 -16.70 4.81 23.84
CA LEU A 119 -16.00 4.43 22.62
C LEU A 119 -14.50 4.17 22.85
N LEU A 120 -13.83 5.02 23.61
CA LEU A 120 -12.40 4.88 23.92
C LEU A 120 -12.14 3.66 24.81
N SER A 121 -13.03 3.37 25.76
CA SER A 121 -12.95 2.16 26.59
C SER A 121 -13.06 0.89 25.75
N GLU A 122 -13.98 0.85 24.77
CA GLU A 122 -14.07 -0.27 23.85
C GLU A 122 -12.77 -0.42 23.01
N VAL A 123 -12.21 0.69 22.51
CA VAL A 123 -10.94 0.69 21.76
C VAL A 123 -9.81 0.13 22.62
N LEU A 124 -9.68 0.54 23.87
CA LEU A 124 -8.64 0.04 24.78
C LEU A 124 -8.78 -1.45 25.09
N ASN A 125 -10.01 -1.97 25.17
CA ASN A 125 -10.27 -3.39 25.42
C ASN A 125 -9.94 -4.28 24.21
N ILE A 126 -10.09 -3.75 22.99
CA ILE A 126 -9.91 -4.53 21.76
C ILE A 126 -8.46 -4.43 21.22
N CYS A 127 -7.83 -3.25 21.36
CA CYS A 127 -6.53 -2.99 20.80
C CYS A 127 -5.39 -3.40 21.72
N HIS A 128 -4.35 -4.03 21.14
CA HIS A 128 -3.15 -4.38 21.89
C HIS A 128 -2.48 -3.13 22.47
N VAL A 129 -2.00 -3.19 23.72
CA VAL A 129 -1.39 -2.07 24.47
C VAL A 129 -0.23 -1.36 23.74
N ASN A 130 0.46 -2.05 22.86
CA ASN A 130 1.54 -1.48 22.05
C ASN A 130 1.06 -0.89 20.72
N SER A 131 -0.25 -0.97 20.41
CA SER A 131 -0.77 -0.40 19.18
C SER A 131 -0.85 1.13 19.28
N HIS A 132 -0.66 1.82 18.16
CA HIS A 132 -0.80 3.28 18.14
C HIS A 132 -2.25 3.72 18.36
N ILE A 133 -3.25 2.92 17.97
CA ILE A 133 -4.67 3.20 18.25
C ILE A 133 -4.91 3.21 19.76
N HIS A 134 -4.36 2.22 20.48
CA HIS A 134 -4.44 2.17 21.95
C HIS A 134 -3.78 3.39 22.59
N ARG A 135 -2.58 3.78 22.14
CA ARG A 135 -1.88 4.97 22.64
C ARG A 135 -2.65 6.26 22.34
N ALA A 136 -3.23 6.37 21.15
CA ALA A 136 -4.04 7.54 20.79
C ALA A 136 -5.32 7.62 21.62
N ALA A 137 -5.94 6.48 21.94
CA ALA A 137 -7.10 6.43 22.84
C ALA A 137 -6.73 6.86 24.26
N LEU A 138 -5.57 6.41 24.80
CA LEU A 138 -5.09 6.88 26.11
C LEU A 138 -4.84 8.39 26.12
N LEU A 139 -4.18 8.93 25.10
CA LEU A 139 -3.95 10.38 24.98
C LEU A 139 -5.27 11.16 24.92
N ALA A 140 -6.27 10.66 24.22
CA ALA A 140 -7.59 11.30 24.15
C ALA A 140 -8.26 11.33 25.53
N ILE A 141 -8.18 10.26 26.32
CA ILE A 141 -8.70 10.20 27.69
C ILE A 141 -7.93 11.15 28.61
N GLU A 142 -6.60 11.14 28.59
CA GLU A 142 -5.77 12.01 29.39
C GLU A 142 -6.08 13.49 29.13
N THR A 143 -6.26 13.84 27.84
CA THR A 143 -6.56 15.20 27.43
C THR A 143 -7.98 15.64 27.90
N SER A 144 -8.96 14.74 27.84
CA SER A 144 -10.31 15.02 28.33
C SER A 144 -10.36 15.18 29.86
N ALA A 145 -9.56 14.39 30.60
CA ALA A 145 -9.47 14.43 32.05
C ALA A 145 -8.75 15.69 32.59
N LEU A 146 -7.85 16.29 31.81
CA LEU A 146 -7.11 17.50 32.16
C LEU A 146 -7.97 18.79 32.03
N HIS A 147 -9.10 18.72 31.39
CA HIS A 147 -10.01 19.86 31.19
C HIS A 147 -11.40 19.62 31.77
N PRO A 148 -11.56 19.61 33.13
CA PRO A 148 -12.89 19.67 33.71
C PRO A 148 -13.53 21.03 33.36
N ALA A 149 -14.82 21.03 33.06
CA ALA A 149 -15.64 22.08 32.43
C ALA A 149 -15.72 23.45 33.14
N ALA A 150 -14.73 23.87 33.90
CA ALA A 150 -14.68 25.15 34.57
C ALA A 150 -13.41 25.93 34.19
N SER A 151 -13.59 26.96 33.37
CA SER A 151 -12.67 28.09 33.18
C SER A 151 -11.49 28.01 32.21
N ILE A 152 -11.61 27.43 31.05
CA ILE A 152 -10.59 27.67 30.00
C ILE A 152 -11.19 28.53 28.92
N GLY A 153 -10.60 29.72 28.72
CA GLY A 153 -10.97 30.65 27.67
C GLY A 153 -10.83 29.97 26.32
N VAL A 154 -11.80 30.20 25.45
CA VAL A 154 -12.02 29.57 24.13
C VAL A 154 -10.77 29.63 23.20
N ASN A 155 -9.73 30.38 23.55
CA ASN A 155 -8.53 30.59 22.74
C ASN A 155 -7.40 29.57 22.97
N ASP A 156 -7.36 28.85 24.10
CA ASP A 156 -6.23 27.95 24.39
C ASP A 156 -6.43 26.52 23.88
N LEU A 157 -7.68 26.06 23.74
CA LEU A 157 -7.98 24.70 23.24
C LEU A 157 -7.91 24.57 21.71
N GLY A 158 -7.96 25.69 21.00
CA GLY A 158 -7.90 25.70 19.52
C GLY A 158 -6.51 25.36 18.95
N GLN A 159 -5.45 25.46 19.75
CA GLN A 159 -4.08 25.20 19.33
C GLN A 159 -3.53 23.83 19.75
N GLU A 160 -4.14 23.12 20.69
CA GLU A 160 -3.58 21.89 21.28
C GLU A 160 -4.23 20.56 20.82
N TRP A 161 -5.35 20.60 20.11
CA TRP A 161 -5.81 19.42 19.40
C TRP A 161 -5.26 19.45 17.96
N PRO A 162 -4.01 19.03 17.74
CA PRO A 162 -3.47 19.05 16.40
C PRO A 162 -4.28 18.05 15.56
N ALA A 163 -4.43 18.35 14.28
CA ALA A 163 -4.86 17.40 13.26
C ALA A 163 -4.03 16.07 13.31
N THR A 164 -2.99 16.04 14.11
CA THR A 164 -2.12 14.92 14.49
C THR A 164 -2.76 13.88 15.41
N SER A 165 -3.89 14.15 16.08
CA SER A 165 -4.56 13.17 16.93
C SER A 165 -5.34 12.09 16.15
N MET A 166 -5.61 12.32 14.86
CA MET A 166 -6.11 11.27 13.95
C MET A 166 -4.93 10.47 13.41
N LEU A 167 -4.35 9.62 14.24
CA LEU A 167 -3.19 8.81 13.85
C LEU A 167 -3.61 7.71 12.86
N PRO A 168 -2.99 7.65 11.67
CA PRO A 168 -3.21 6.55 10.75
C PRO A 168 -2.65 5.24 11.34
N LEU A 169 -3.01 4.13 10.73
CA LEU A 169 -2.39 2.85 11.05
C LEU A 169 -0.85 2.96 10.94
N SER A 170 -0.13 2.29 11.83
CA SER A 170 1.33 2.27 11.74
C SER A 170 1.80 1.62 10.45
N PRO A 171 2.99 1.99 9.93
CA PRO A 171 3.56 1.38 8.73
C PRO A 171 3.62 -0.15 8.80
N ASN A 172 3.88 -0.73 9.98
CA ASN A 172 3.94 -2.18 10.15
C ASN A 172 2.55 -2.84 10.07
N GLN A 173 1.51 -2.21 10.61
CA GLN A 173 0.15 -2.73 10.49
C GLN A 173 -0.35 -2.63 9.05
N LEU A 174 -0.03 -1.54 8.35
CA LEU A 174 -0.34 -1.38 6.94
C LEU A 174 0.41 -2.40 6.08
N ALA A 175 1.69 -2.68 6.38
CA ALA A 175 2.46 -3.71 5.69
C ALA A 175 1.84 -5.11 5.86
N TYR A 176 1.41 -5.45 7.09
CA TYR A 176 0.72 -6.71 7.36
C TYR A 176 -0.59 -6.82 6.57
N ARG A 177 -1.41 -5.76 6.55
CA ARG A 177 -2.66 -5.73 5.78
C ARG A 177 -2.40 -5.82 4.27
N ALA A 178 -1.38 -5.14 3.75
CA ALA A 178 -0.98 -5.22 2.36
C ALA A 178 -0.58 -6.64 1.96
N GLN A 179 0.19 -7.33 2.81
CA GLN A 179 0.58 -8.72 2.60
C GLN A 179 -0.64 -9.65 2.61
N TRP A 180 -1.56 -9.46 3.56
CA TRP A 180 -2.81 -10.25 3.62
C TRP A 180 -3.66 -10.04 2.36
N CYS A 181 -3.86 -8.80 1.91
CA CYS A 181 -4.60 -8.48 0.70
C CYS A 181 -3.98 -9.05 -0.59
N SER A 182 -2.65 -9.21 -0.62
CA SER A 182 -1.98 -9.83 -1.77
C SER A 182 -2.24 -11.35 -1.86
N GLN A 183 -2.56 -11.99 -0.73
CA GLN A 183 -2.81 -13.43 -0.61
C GLN A 183 -4.30 -13.79 -0.70
N THR A 184 -5.19 -12.83 -0.46
CA THR A 184 -6.65 -13.01 -0.51
C THR A 184 -7.21 -12.44 -1.80
N ASP A 185 -8.24 -13.07 -2.33
CA ASP A 185 -8.94 -12.58 -3.53
C ASP A 185 -10.16 -11.71 -3.16
N ASP A 186 -10.02 -10.89 -2.10
CA ASP A 186 -11.04 -9.92 -1.70
C ASP A 186 -10.76 -8.55 -2.31
N PRO A 187 -11.53 -8.14 -3.35
CA PRO A 187 -11.32 -6.85 -4.01
C PRO A 187 -11.69 -5.66 -3.11
N HIS A 188 -12.55 -5.85 -2.12
CA HIS A 188 -12.99 -4.77 -1.21
C HIS A 188 -11.94 -4.49 -0.14
N ALA A 189 -11.36 -5.54 0.42
CA ALA A 189 -10.23 -5.41 1.34
C ALA A 189 -9.04 -4.70 0.68
N LEU A 190 -8.80 -4.95 -0.61
CA LEU A 190 -7.74 -4.29 -1.36
C LEU A 190 -7.94 -2.77 -1.46
N ASP A 191 -9.16 -2.32 -1.82
CA ASP A 191 -9.46 -0.89 -1.93
C ASP A 191 -9.40 -0.19 -0.57
N GLU A 192 -9.86 -0.86 0.48
CA GLU A 192 -9.76 -0.34 1.85
C GLU A 192 -8.30 -0.14 2.28
N VAL A 193 -7.45 -1.13 2.06
CA VAL A 193 -6.03 -1.04 2.44
C VAL A 193 -5.29 0.00 1.61
N ILE A 194 -5.64 0.19 0.32
CA ILE A 194 -5.14 1.30 -0.50
C ILE A 194 -5.52 2.64 0.12
N SER A 195 -6.77 2.81 0.52
CA SER A 195 -7.26 4.03 1.18
C SER A 195 -6.47 4.34 2.45
N LEU A 196 -6.28 3.35 3.33
CA LEU A 196 -5.50 3.50 4.56
C LEU A 196 -4.03 3.88 4.32
N HIS A 197 -3.43 3.42 3.21
CA HIS A 197 -2.07 3.83 2.86
C HIS A 197 -2.01 5.31 2.43
N TYR A 198 -3.02 5.81 1.70
CA TYR A 198 -3.08 7.23 1.36
C TYR A 198 -3.23 8.11 2.61
N ASP A 199 -4.08 7.70 3.57
CA ASP A 199 -4.21 8.41 4.85
C ASP A 199 -2.87 8.44 5.60
N ALA A 200 -2.19 7.31 5.67
CA ALA A 200 -0.88 7.24 6.30
C ALA A 200 0.15 8.13 5.60
N LEU A 201 0.17 8.17 4.27
CA LEU A 201 1.06 9.05 3.51
C LEU A 201 0.76 10.53 3.72
N GLY A 202 -0.49 10.89 4.03
CA GLY A 202 -0.86 12.24 4.45
C GLY A 202 -0.27 12.62 5.80
N TYR A 203 -0.21 11.68 6.74
CA TYR A 203 0.32 11.88 8.08
C TYR A 203 1.86 11.81 8.13
N TYR A 204 2.46 10.77 7.54
CA TYR A 204 3.91 10.61 7.53
C TYR A 204 4.54 11.53 6.48
N ASN A 205 5.10 12.66 6.93
CA ASN A 205 5.69 13.66 6.04
C ASN A 205 6.86 13.11 5.21
N ILE A 206 7.35 13.91 4.25
CA ILE A 206 8.38 13.51 3.29
C ILE A 206 9.69 13.07 3.94
N MET A 207 9.99 13.55 5.16
CA MET A 207 11.21 13.23 5.90
C MET A 207 11.05 12.00 6.83
N HIS A 208 9.87 11.41 6.91
CA HIS A 208 9.64 10.29 7.82
C HIS A 208 10.31 9.01 7.30
N ALA A 209 11.07 8.32 8.16
CA ALA A 209 11.87 7.13 7.79
C ALA A 209 11.05 6.00 7.12
N CYS A 210 9.78 5.85 7.51
CA CYS A 210 8.90 4.80 6.96
C CYS A 210 8.19 5.20 5.66
N ARG A 211 8.33 6.43 5.17
CA ARG A 211 7.60 6.90 3.99
C ARG A 211 7.94 6.08 2.75
N GLY A 212 9.22 5.76 2.53
CA GLY A 212 9.64 4.91 1.42
C GLY A 212 8.99 3.52 1.45
N GLN A 213 8.83 2.92 2.63
CA GLN A 213 8.13 1.64 2.81
C GLN A 213 6.63 1.77 2.48
N LEU A 214 5.96 2.82 2.96
CA LEU A 214 4.53 3.05 2.69
C LEU A 214 4.26 3.25 1.19
N LEU A 215 5.08 4.06 0.52
CA LEU A 215 4.99 4.27 -0.93
C LEU A 215 5.21 2.96 -1.70
N GLY A 216 6.21 2.16 -1.30
CA GLY A 216 6.49 0.86 -1.89
C GLY A 216 5.33 -0.12 -1.72
N ASN A 217 4.74 -0.20 -0.53
CA ASN A 217 3.58 -1.05 -0.26
C ASN A 217 2.34 -0.61 -1.07
N LEU A 218 2.07 0.70 -1.11
CA LEU A 218 0.96 1.24 -1.92
C LEU A 218 1.14 0.95 -3.41
N SER A 219 2.37 1.05 -3.92
CA SER A 219 2.70 0.66 -5.30
C SER A 219 2.37 -0.82 -5.57
N ILE A 220 2.67 -1.73 -4.62
CA ILE A 220 2.34 -3.15 -4.73
C ILE A 220 0.82 -3.35 -4.78
N LEU A 221 0.08 -2.68 -3.90
CA LEU A 221 -1.39 -2.78 -3.84
C LEU A 221 -2.05 -2.29 -5.13
N LEU A 222 -1.62 -1.14 -5.66
CA LEU A 222 -2.13 -0.61 -6.92
C LEU A 222 -1.83 -1.53 -8.10
N ALA A 223 -0.61 -2.10 -8.17
CA ALA A 223 -0.28 -3.08 -9.19
C ALA A 223 -1.09 -4.38 -9.05
N THR A 224 -1.43 -4.80 -7.82
CA THR A 224 -2.34 -5.92 -7.58
C THR A 224 -3.75 -5.57 -8.07
N ARG A 225 -4.22 -4.34 -7.82
CA ARG A 225 -5.51 -3.87 -8.33
C ARG A 225 -5.53 -3.80 -9.86
N PHE A 226 -4.45 -3.32 -10.49
CA PHE A 226 -4.27 -3.38 -11.93
C PHE A 226 -4.37 -4.82 -12.47
N ALA A 227 -3.66 -5.77 -11.87
CA ALA A 227 -3.68 -7.17 -12.30
C ALA A 227 -5.09 -7.80 -12.23
N ARG A 228 -5.93 -7.35 -11.29
CA ARG A 228 -7.31 -7.85 -11.11
C ARG A 228 -8.34 -7.13 -11.98
N ARG A 229 -8.14 -5.85 -12.30
CA ARG A 229 -9.18 -4.98 -12.90
C ARG A 229 -8.74 -4.28 -14.19
N GLY A 230 -7.45 -4.30 -14.54
CA GLY A 230 -6.93 -3.73 -15.79
C GLY A 230 -6.93 -2.19 -15.86
N SER A 231 -6.96 -1.48 -14.72
CA SER A 231 -6.92 0.00 -14.74
C SER A 231 -5.51 0.52 -15.04
N ASP A 232 -5.32 1.12 -16.19
CA ASP A 232 -4.06 1.71 -16.63
C ASP A 232 -3.52 2.77 -15.66
N GLU A 233 -4.41 3.54 -15.05
CA GLU A 233 -4.06 4.56 -14.07
C GLU A 233 -3.41 3.96 -12.83
N ASP A 234 -3.86 2.77 -12.39
CA ASP A 234 -3.28 2.07 -11.25
C ASP A 234 -1.83 1.68 -11.52
N LEU A 235 -1.54 1.20 -12.73
CA LEU A 235 -0.18 0.82 -13.11
C LEU A 235 0.74 2.04 -13.22
N ASP A 236 0.30 3.13 -13.84
CA ASP A 236 1.08 4.36 -13.95
C ASP A 236 1.33 4.99 -12.57
N GLN A 237 0.32 4.99 -11.71
CA GLN A 237 0.45 5.47 -10.34
C GLN A 237 1.38 4.59 -9.50
N ALA A 238 1.30 3.27 -9.65
CA ALA A 238 2.20 2.33 -8.99
C ALA A 238 3.66 2.59 -9.37
N ILE A 239 3.95 2.87 -10.65
CA ILE A 239 5.30 3.22 -11.13
C ILE A 239 5.76 4.56 -10.53
N ALA A 240 4.89 5.58 -10.52
CA ALA A 240 5.22 6.89 -9.97
C ALA A 240 5.55 6.81 -8.46
N LEU A 241 4.74 6.12 -7.68
CA LEU A 241 4.97 5.91 -6.24
C LEU A 241 6.23 5.10 -5.97
N GLN A 242 6.52 4.10 -6.81
CA GLN A 242 7.73 3.29 -6.68
C GLN A 242 8.99 4.13 -6.95
N ARG A 243 8.95 5.05 -7.92
CA ARG A 243 10.04 6.01 -8.19
C ARG A 243 10.23 6.98 -7.02
N GLU A 244 9.14 7.50 -6.43
CA GLU A 244 9.20 8.33 -5.22
C GLU A 244 9.83 7.56 -4.05
N ALA A 245 9.40 6.31 -3.81
CA ALA A 245 9.98 5.45 -2.78
C ALA A 245 11.49 5.23 -2.98
N LEU A 246 11.91 4.98 -4.21
CA LEU A 246 13.31 4.77 -4.57
C LEU A 246 14.15 6.03 -4.34
N ALA A 247 13.62 7.22 -4.64
CA ALA A 247 14.28 8.49 -4.41
C ALA A 247 14.53 8.76 -2.91
N LEU A 248 13.67 8.24 -2.03
CA LEU A 248 13.83 8.34 -0.57
C LEU A 248 14.81 7.30 0.01
N CYS A 249 15.23 6.32 -0.78
CA CYS A 249 16.14 5.25 -0.35
C CYS A 249 17.48 5.36 -1.10
N PRO A 250 18.46 6.09 -0.56
CA PRO A 250 19.76 6.29 -1.20
C PRO A 250 20.56 4.97 -1.29
N VAL A 251 21.68 5.02 -2.02
CA VAL A 251 22.61 3.88 -2.12
C VAL A 251 23.05 3.46 -0.71
N GLY A 252 22.99 2.15 -0.44
CA GLY A 252 23.25 1.57 0.89
C GLY A 252 22.01 1.38 1.76
N HIS A 253 20.86 1.93 1.39
CA HIS A 253 19.62 1.66 2.13
C HIS A 253 19.15 0.21 1.92
N THR A 254 18.78 -0.49 2.99
CA THR A 254 18.40 -1.92 2.95
C THR A 254 17.26 -2.25 2.01
N LEU A 255 16.29 -1.35 1.86
CA LEU A 255 15.13 -1.54 0.98
C LEU A 255 15.43 -1.25 -0.50
N ARG A 256 16.58 -0.62 -0.84
CA ARG A 256 16.83 -0.15 -2.20
C ARG A 256 16.76 -1.26 -3.24
N SER A 257 17.38 -2.41 -2.97
CA SER A 257 17.36 -3.54 -3.91
C SER A 257 15.96 -4.09 -4.18
N THR A 258 15.10 -4.10 -3.16
CA THR A 258 13.70 -4.50 -3.28
C THR A 258 12.87 -3.48 -4.07
N LEU A 259 13.08 -2.18 -3.81
CA LEU A 259 12.39 -1.10 -4.54
C LEU A 259 12.77 -1.08 -6.02
N LEU A 260 14.07 -1.27 -6.35
CA LEU A 260 14.55 -1.39 -7.73
C LEU A 260 13.89 -2.57 -8.45
N ASN A 261 13.89 -3.74 -7.82
CA ASN A 261 13.27 -4.94 -8.38
C ASN A 261 11.76 -4.77 -8.61
N ASN A 262 11.06 -4.13 -7.66
CA ASN A 262 9.63 -3.87 -7.78
C ASN A 262 9.34 -2.86 -8.91
N LEU A 263 10.12 -1.79 -9.05
CA LEU A 263 9.98 -0.84 -10.16
C LEU A 263 10.18 -1.53 -11.51
N ALA A 264 11.24 -2.35 -11.61
CA ALA A 264 11.52 -3.12 -12.83
C ALA A 264 10.34 -4.05 -13.20
N ASN A 265 9.75 -4.74 -12.20
CA ASN A 265 8.57 -5.58 -12.44
C ASN A 265 7.37 -4.77 -12.96
N ARG A 266 7.13 -3.54 -12.43
CA ARG A 266 6.02 -2.67 -12.90
C ARG A 266 6.26 -2.21 -14.33
N LEU A 267 7.49 -1.83 -14.67
CA LEU A 267 7.86 -1.44 -16.03
C LEU A 267 7.73 -2.62 -17.00
N SER A 268 8.18 -3.82 -16.63
CA SER A 268 7.97 -5.05 -17.41
C SER A 268 6.48 -5.34 -17.63
N THR A 269 5.65 -5.14 -16.61
CA THR A 269 4.20 -5.28 -16.72
C THR A 269 3.62 -4.24 -17.70
N ARG A 270 4.08 -2.98 -17.64
CA ARG A 270 3.63 -1.94 -18.56
C ARG A 270 4.11 -2.20 -19.99
N PHE A 271 5.33 -2.71 -20.18
CA PHE A 271 5.80 -3.18 -21.47
C PHE A 271 4.90 -4.27 -22.05
N ASN A 272 4.58 -5.30 -21.26
CA ASN A 272 3.71 -6.40 -21.71
C ASN A 272 2.29 -5.92 -22.09
N HIS A 273 1.83 -4.84 -21.48
CA HIS A 273 0.49 -4.28 -21.71
C HIS A 273 0.44 -3.28 -22.87
N ARG A 274 1.49 -2.44 -23.02
CA ARG A 274 1.50 -1.30 -23.95
C ARG A 274 2.60 -1.36 -25.02
N GLY A 275 3.57 -2.28 -24.91
CA GLY A 275 4.64 -2.49 -25.88
C GLY A 275 5.77 -1.44 -25.87
N SER A 276 5.91 -0.61 -24.81
CA SER A 276 6.98 0.40 -24.73
C SER A 276 8.35 -0.24 -24.56
N ALA A 277 9.17 -0.21 -25.60
CA ALA A 277 10.51 -0.77 -25.59
C ALA A 277 11.44 -0.08 -24.57
N GLU A 278 11.20 1.19 -24.27
CA GLU A 278 11.92 1.96 -23.25
C GLU A 278 11.68 1.39 -21.84
N ASP A 279 10.45 0.96 -21.55
CA ASP A 279 10.09 0.35 -20.26
C ASP A 279 10.86 -0.96 -20.06
N LEU A 280 11.00 -1.77 -21.11
CA LEU A 280 11.74 -3.02 -21.03
C LEU A 280 13.24 -2.80 -20.79
N ASP A 281 13.86 -1.84 -21.49
CA ASP A 281 15.27 -1.51 -21.30
C ASP A 281 15.53 -0.92 -19.92
N GLU A 282 14.65 -0.02 -19.42
CA GLU A 282 14.72 0.51 -18.04
C GLU A 282 14.58 -0.63 -17.03
N ALA A 283 13.62 -1.53 -17.20
CA ALA A 283 13.40 -2.67 -16.31
C ALA A 283 14.64 -3.57 -16.20
N ILE A 284 15.27 -3.91 -17.33
CA ILE A 284 16.50 -4.71 -17.35
C ILE A 284 17.65 -3.98 -16.63
N GLY A 285 17.78 -2.66 -16.82
CA GLY A 285 18.75 -1.83 -16.13
C GLY A 285 18.57 -1.88 -14.60
N LEU A 286 17.32 -1.70 -14.14
CA LEU A 286 16.96 -1.74 -12.73
C LEU A 286 17.15 -3.13 -12.10
N HIS A 287 16.83 -4.21 -12.83
CA HIS A 287 17.11 -5.58 -12.37
C HIS A 287 18.60 -5.85 -12.21
N ARG A 288 19.45 -5.30 -13.10
CA ARG A 288 20.92 -5.38 -12.95
C ARG A 288 21.42 -4.64 -11.73
N GLU A 289 20.90 -3.42 -11.48
CA GLU A 289 21.24 -2.66 -10.27
C GLU A 289 20.79 -3.39 -9.00
N ALA A 290 19.57 -3.95 -8.98
CA ALA A 290 19.06 -4.74 -7.87
C ALA A 290 19.94 -5.97 -7.58
N LEU A 291 20.35 -6.70 -8.62
CA LEU A 291 21.24 -7.86 -8.49
C LEU A 291 22.61 -7.49 -7.95
N ALA A 292 23.18 -6.36 -8.39
CA ALA A 292 24.46 -5.86 -7.90
C ALA A 292 24.45 -5.55 -6.39
N LEU A 293 23.28 -5.15 -5.84
CA LEU A 293 23.07 -4.92 -4.42
C LEU A 293 22.80 -6.21 -3.61
N ARG A 294 22.71 -7.36 -4.27
CA ARG A 294 22.44 -8.68 -3.66
C ARG A 294 23.62 -9.63 -3.90
N PRO A 295 24.69 -9.54 -3.06
CA PRO A 295 25.88 -10.38 -3.24
C PRO A 295 25.57 -11.88 -3.04
N VAL A 296 26.53 -12.73 -3.35
CA VAL A 296 26.45 -14.18 -3.08
C VAL A 296 26.15 -14.39 -1.59
N GLY A 297 25.15 -15.24 -1.29
CA GLY A 297 24.64 -15.48 0.06
C GLY A 297 23.44 -14.58 0.46
N HIS A 298 23.08 -13.58 -0.34
CA HIS A 298 21.87 -12.80 -0.06
C HIS A 298 20.63 -13.67 -0.33
N PRO A 299 19.61 -13.72 0.58
CA PRO A 299 18.45 -14.60 0.43
C PRO A 299 17.65 -14.38 -0.86
N ASP A 300 17.53 -13.12 -1.31
CA ASP A 300 16.77 -12.77 -2.51
C ASP A 300 17.63 -12.73 -3.78
N ARG A 301 18.89 -13.22 -3.78
CA ARG A 301 19.73 -13.19 -4.98
C ARG A 301 19.13 -14.01 -6.10
N SER A 302 18.61 -15.20 -5.81
CA SER A 302 17.97 -16.07 -6.80
C SER A 302 16.78 -15.41 -7.48
N LEU A 303 15.97 -14.67 -6.71
CA LEU A 303 14.85 -13.88 -7.25
C LEU A 303 15.34 -12.81 -8.24
N SER A 304 16.40 -12.06 -7.90
CA SER A 304 16.98 -11.06 -8.82
C SER A 304 17.54 -11.68 -10.10
N LEU A 305 18.20 -12.83 -10.01
CA LEU A 305 18.71 -13.56 -11.14
C LEU A 305 17.57 -14.00 -12.08
N ASN A 306 16.51 -14.60 -11.53
CA ASN A 306 15.34 -15.03 -12.29
C ASN A 306 14.64 -13.83 -12.98
N ASN A 307 14.44 -12.72 -12.27
CA ASN A 307 13.77 -11.55 -12.84
C ASN A 307 14.60 -10.92 -13.97
N LEU A 308 15.92 -10.80 -13.81
CA LEU A 308 16.81 -10.31 -14.87
C LEU A 308 16.80 -11.25 -16.08
N ALA A 309 16.87 -12.56 -15.85
CA ALA A 309 16.82 -13.57 -16.92
C ALA A 309 15.50 -13.49 -17.71
N ASN A 310 14.38 -13.33 -17.03
CA ASN A 310 13.07 -13.15 -17.66
C ASN A 310 12.99 -11.85 -18.47
N GLY A 311 13.53 -10.74 -17.95
CA GLY A 311 13.61 -9.48 -18.69
C GLY A 311 14.44 -9.58 -19.98
N LEU A 312 15.59 -10.26 -19.90
CA LEU A 312 16.45 -10.51 -21.06
C LEU A 312 15.74 -11.43 -22.07
N PHE A 313 15.07 -12.46 -21.60
CA PHE A 313 14.27 -13.34 -22.46
C PHE A 313 13.16 -12.60 -23.20
N THR A 314 12.42 -11.74 -22.49
CA THR A 314 11.39 -10.88 -23.09
C THR A 314 11.98 -9.97 -24.16
N ARG A 315 13.20 -9.42 -23.93
CA ARG A 315 13.87 -8.58 -24.92
C ARG A 315 14.36 -9.39 -26.11
N PHE A 316 14.84 -10.62 -25.88
CA PHE A 316 15.15 -11.54 -26.97
C PHE A 316 13.93 -11.85 -27.82
N ASP A 317 12.80 -12.18 -27.21
CA ASP A 317 11.55 -12.48 -27.91
C ASP A 317 11.08 -11.30 -28.79
N HIS A 318 11.28 -10.08 -28.27
CA HIS A 318 10.87 -8.87 -28.98
C HIS A 318 11.85 -8.39 -30.05
N ARG A 319 13.18 -8.56 -29.87
CA ARG A 319 14.22 -8.00 -30.74
C ARG A 319 15.11 -9.03 -31.43
N GLY A 320 15.00 -10.31 -31.08
CA GLY A 320 15.77 -11.40 -31.68
C GLY A 320 17.26 -11.40 -31.27
N ASN A 321 17.68 -10.68 -30.23
CA ASN A 321 19.08 -10.63 -29.83
C ASN A 321 19.51 -11.94 -29.14
N ALA A 322 20.20 -12.81 -29.86
CA ALA A 322 20.61 -14.11 -29.35
C ALA A 322 21.49 -14.06 -28.09
N LYS A 323 22.22 -12.97 -27.88
CA LYS A 323 23.01 -12.78 -26.66
C LYS A 323 22.13 -12.66 -25.41
N ASP A 324 20.97 -12.03 -25.53
CA ASP A 324 20.03 -11.89 -24.39
C ASP A 324 19.51 -13.25 -23.93
N LEU A 325 19.29 -14.18 -24.88
CA LEU A 325 18.88 -15.55 -24.56
C LEU A 325 20.02 -16.34 -23.88
N ASP A 326 21.25 -16.21 -24.35
CA ASP A 326 22.40 -16.88 -23.73
C ASP A 326 22.68 -16.35 -22.32
N ASP A 327 22.65 -15.02 -22.13
CA ASP A 327 22.82 -14.37 -20.84
C ASP A 327 21.68 -14.78 -19.87
N GLY A 328 20.43 -14.86 -20.36
CA GLY A 328 19.28 -15.31 -19.59
C GLY A 328 19.43 -16.76 -19.09
N ILE A 329 19.84 -17.68 -19.97
CA ILE A 329 20.11 -19.08 -19.62
C ILE A 329 21.20 -19.17 -18.55
N ALA A 330 22.29 -18.40 -18.69
CA ALA A 330 23.36 -18.37 -17.68
C ALA A 330 22.86 -17.91 -16.30
N LEU A 331 22.03 -16.87 -16.26
CA LEU A 331 21.44 -16.37 -15.02
C LEU A 331 20.45 -17.38 -14.38
N HIS A 332 19.64 -18.08 -15.18
CA HIS A 332 18.77 -19.13 -14.65
C HIS A 332 19.56 -20.33 -14.10
N ARG A 333 20.69 -20.69 -14.72
CA ARG A 333 21.59 -21.72 -14.17
C ARG A 333 22.18 -21.29 -12.82
N GLU A 334 22.60 -20.01 -12.68
CA GLU A 334 23.07 -19.47 -11.40
C GLU A 334 21.93 -19.49 -10.35
N ALA A 335 20.71 -19.08 -10.72
CA ALA A 335 19.56 -19.13 -9.82
C ALA A 335 19.22 -20.54 -9.35
N LEU A 336 19.23 -21.52 -10.28
CA LEU A 336 18.99 -22.94 -9.97
C LEU A 336 20.04 -23.50 -8.99
N ALA A 337 21.29 -23.09 -9.14
CA ALA A 337 22.37 -23.51 -8.23
C ALA A 337 22.15 -23.01 -6.78
N LEU A 338 21.39 -21.93 -6.60
CA LEU A 338 21.01 -21.42 -5.27
C LEU A 338 19.77 -22.14 -4.69
N HIS A 339 19.09 -22.99 -5.45
CA HIS A 339 17.93 -23.76 -5.03
C HIS A 339 18.27 -25.25 -4.96
N PRO A 340 18.84 -25.76 -3.85
CA PRO A 340 19.21 -27.17 -3.70
C PRO A 340 17.95 -28.08 -3.71
N ILE A 341 18.16 -29.39 -3.77
CA ILE A 341 17.09 -30.37 -3.69
C ILE A 341 16.32 -30.15 -2.38
N GLY A 342 14.99 -30.06 -2.47
CA GLY A 342 14.08 -29.75 -1.35
C GLY A 342 13.74 -28.27 -1.19
N HIS A 343 14.34 -27.37 -1.96
CA HIS A 343 13.94 -25.96 -1.94
C HIS A 343 12.60 -25.78 -2.66
N THR A 344 11.68 -25.01 -2.08
CA THR A 344 10.32 -24.78 -2.60
C THR A 344 10.31 -24.22 -4.03
N ASP A 345 11.25 -23.34 -4.36
CA ASP A 345 11.31 -22.66 -5.66
C ASP A 345 12.14 -23.42 -6.71
N ARG A 346 12.68 -24.62 -6.37
CA ARG A 346 13.49 -25.39 -7.30
C ARG A 346 12.73 -25.79 -8.57
N SER A 347 11.48 -26.24 -8.43
CA SER A 347 10.65 -26.63 -9.59
C SER A 347 10.41 -25.47 -10.54
N LEU A 348 10.19 -24.25 -10.01
CA LEU A 348 10.05 -23.04 -10.82
C LEU A 348 11.33 -22.70 -11.58
N SER A 349 12.49 -22.76 -10.90
CA SER A 349 13.80 -22.49 -11.53
C SER A 349 14.13 -23.51 -12.64
N LEU A 350 13.82 -24.79 -12.43
CA LEU A 350 13.96 -25.85 -13.42
C LEU A 350 13.08 -25.57 -14.66
N ASN A 351 11.82 -25.21 -14.47
CA ASN A 351 10.90 -24.91 -15.56
C ASN A 351 11.33 -23.67 -16.35
N ASN A 352 11.78 -22.60 -15.68
CA ASN A 352 12.24 -21.38 -16.36
C ASN A 352 13.48 -21.66 -17.24
N LEU A 353 14.46 -22.39 -16.70
CA LEU A 353 15.65 -22.78 -17.46
C LEU A 353 15.30 -23.67 -18.65
N ALA A 354 14.48 -24.69 -18.43
CA ALA A 354 14.05 -25.60 -19.50
C ALA A 354 13.30 -24.87 -20.62
N GLY A 355 12.44 -23.92 -20.30
CA GLY A 355 11.74 -23.10 -21.28
C GLY A 355 12.69 -22.29 -22.17
N GLN A 356 13.73 -21.67 -21.59
CA GLN A 356 14.70 -20.89 -22.37
C GLN A 356 15.63 -21.80 -23.20
N LEU A 357 16.02 -22.96 -22.70
CA LEU A 357 16.77 -23.96 -23.49
C LEU A 357 15.94 -24.47 -24.66
N SER A 358 14.68 -24.78 -24.49
CA SER A 358 13.76 -25.16 -25.55
C SER A 358 13.67 -24.08 -26.65
N THR A 359 13.60 -22.80 -26.21
CA THR A 359 13.60 -21.66 -27.14
C THR A 359 14.92 -21.57 -27.89
N ARG A 360 16.07 -21.78 -27.24
CA ARG A 360 17.38 -21.78 -27.91
C ARG A 360 17.52 -22.92 -28.89
N PHE A 361 17.00 -24.12 -28.56
CA PHE A 361 16.92 -25.24 -29.52
C PHE A 361 16.09 -24.85 -30.75
N ASN A 362 14.93 -24.25 -30.58
CA ASN A 362 14.09 -23.83 -31.71
C ASN A 362 14.79 -22.81 -32.63
N HIS A 363 15.67 -21.98 -32.08
CA HIS A 363 16.42 -20.99 -32.85
C HIS A 363 17.71 -21.51 -33.51
N ARG A 364 18.40 -22.44 -32.84
CA ARG A 364 19.76 -22.88 -33.28
C ARG A 364 19.84 -24.35 -33.68
N GLY A 365 18.81 -25.15 -33.38
CA GLY A 365 18.77 -26.58 -33.68
C GLY A 365 19.73 -27.43 -32.84
N ASN A 366 20.22 -26.91 -31.69
CA ASN A 366 21.17 -27.65 -30.86
C ASN A 366 20.42 -28.71 -30.01
N VAL A 367 20.65 -29.99 -30.34
CA VAL A 367 19.97 -31.13 -29.73
C VAL A 367 20.28 -31.25 -28.23
N GLU A 368 21.49 -30.87 -27.79
CA GLU A 368 21.87 -30.89 -26.39
C GLU A 368 20.96 -29.97 -25.55
N ASP A 369 20.51 -28.82 -26.08
CA ASP A 369 19.58 -27.92 -25.39
C ASP A 369 18.20 -28.59 -25.21
N LEU A 370 17.75 -29.35 -26.20
CA LEU A 370 16.47 -30.07 -26.09
C LEU A 370 16.56 -31.20 -25.07
N ASP A 371 17.64 -31.99 -25.09
CA ASP A 371 17.84 -33.08 -24.13
C ASP A 371 17.94 -32.57 -22.70
N GLU A 372 18.69 -31.47 -22.49
CA GLU A 372 18.76 -30.79 -21.16
C GLU A 372 17.38 -30.28 -20.74
N ALA A 373 16.64 -29.61 -21.62
CA ALA A 373 15.30 -29.09 -21.31
C ALA A 373 14.33 -30.21 -20.87
N ILE A 374 14.34 -31.34 -21.60
CA ILE A 374 13.51 -32.50 -21.26
C ILE A 374 13.89 -33.07 -19.88
N ALA A 375 15.18 -33.17 -19.57
CA ALA A 375 15.64 -33.66 -18.27
C ALA A 375 15.20 -32.75 -17.14
N LEU A 376 15.33 -31.41 -17.30
CA LEU A 376 14.92 -30.41 -16.32
C LEU A 376 13.39 -30.42 -16.09
N HIS A 377 12.59 -30.50 -17.15
CA HIS A 377 11.13 -30.61 -17.00
C HIS A 377 10.70 -31.90 -16.27
N ARG A 378 11.37 -33.03 -16.53
CA ARG A 378 11.11 -34.28 -15.78
C ARG A 378 11.46 -34.14 -14.31
N GLU A 379 12.59 -33.50 -13.98
CA GLU A 379 12.95 -33.22 -12.59
C GLU A 379 11.91 -32.28 -11.92
N ALA A 380 11.51 -31.21 -12.62
CA ALA A 380 10.48 -30.29 -12.10
C ALA A 380 9.15 -31.01 -11.80
N LEU A 381 8.72 -31.88 -12.72
CA LEU A 381 7.49 -32.67 -12.56
C LEU A 381 7.58 -33.62 -11.36
N ALA A 382 8.74 -34.26 -11.14
CA ALA A 382 8.95 -35.15 -10.00
C ALA A 382 8.91 -34.42 -8.63
N LEU A 383 9.09 -33.11 -8.61
CA LEU A 383 9.00 -32.28 -7.38
C LEU A 383 7.57 -31.78 -7.11
N CYS A 384 6.64 -31.93 -8.05
CA CYS A 384 5.23 -31.56 -7.85
C CYS A 384 4.48 -32.78 -7.30
N PRO A 385 4.05 -32.78 -6.03
CA PRO A 385 3.18 -33.85 -5.53
C PRO A 385 1.84 -33.83 -6.27
N VAL A 386 1.39 -35.00 -6.71
CA VAL A 386 0.07 -35.24 -7.33
C VAL A 386 -1.03 -35.07 -6.30
#